data_5f955a6ee3335b6bf0c7c6d4b52369be
#
_entry.id   5f955a6ee3335b6bf0c7c6d4b52369be
#
_cell.length_a   1.000
_cell.length_b   1.000
_cell.length_c   1.000
_cell.angle_alpha   90.00
_cell.angle_beta   90.00
_cell.angle_gamma   90.00
#
_symmetry.space_group_name_H-M   'P 1'
#
loop_
_entity.id
_entity.type
_entity.pdbx_description
1 polymer ?
#
loop_
_entity_poly.entity_id
_entity_poly.type
_entity_poly.pdbx_seq_one_letter_code
_entity_poly.pdbx_strand_id
1 'polypeptide(L)'
;ITGTYKGKRITVQSTGIGCDNIDIVVNELDALKNIDFKTRTEKPEHTTLTLVRIGTCGGLQLNCPAGTFVASQKSIGFDGLINFYARRNEICDLDTEKEFKRQVKWNDQIGNPYCVDNNPELLDRIAADDMVRGITIACGGFYGPQGRELRAPLADPELNTKIEAFE
;
A
#
# COMPACT_ATOMS: atom_id res chain seq x y z
N ILE A 1 -17.70 -11.68 -0.49
CA ILE A 1 -18.01 -13.09 -0.19
C ILE A 1 -17.50 -13.42 1.20
N THR A 2 -18.37 -13.95 2.07
CA THR A 2 -17.98 -14.43 3.40
C THR A 2 -18.18 -15.94 3.47
N GLY A 3 -17.25 -16.64 4.04
CA GLY A 3 -17.28 -18.09 4.17
C GLY A 3 -16.37 -18.62 5.26
N THR A 4 -16.23 -19.93 5.31
CA THR A 4 -15.33 -20.62 6.24
C THR A 4 -14.33 -21.48 5.45
N TYR A 5 -13.06 -21.35 5.80
CA TYR A 5 -11.99 -22.16 5.24
C TYR A 5 -11.13 -22.74 6.38
N LYS A 6 -10.97 -24.06 6.41
CA LYS A 6 -10.24 -24.79 7.48
C LYS A 6 -10.66 -24.34 8.89
N GLY A 7 -11.98 -24.21 9.13
CA GLY A 7 -12.54 -23.81 10.41
C GLY A 7 -12.44 -22.31 10.77
N LYS A 8 -11.83 -21.50 9.91
CA LYS A 8 -11.67 -20.05 10.10
C LYS A 8 -12.64 -19.28 9.21
N ARG A 9 -13.31 -18.28 9.78
CA ARG A 9 -14.19 -17.40 9.03
C ARG A 9 -13.35 -16.38 8.26
N ILE A 10 -13.59 -16.27 6.96
CA ILE A 10 -12.88 -15.36 6.06
C ILE A 10 -13.89 -14.57 5.23
N THR A 11 -13.64 -13.30 5.04
CA THR A 11 -14.36 -12.45 4.10
C THR A 11 -13.41 -12.00 3.00
N VAL A 12 -13.82 -12.14 1.75
CA VAL A 12 -13.11 -11.63 0.59
C VAL A 12 -13.95 -10.52 -0.03
N GLN A 13 -13.34 -9.37 -0.18
CA GLN A 13 -13.96 -8.15 -0.70
C GLN A 13 -13.15 -7.62 -1.88
N SER A 14 -13.80 -7.41 -3.03
CA SER A 14 -13.19 -6.64 -4.12
C SER A 14 -13.21 -5.16 -3.74
N THR A 15 -12.05 -4.51 -3.87
CA THR A 15 -11.90 -3.08 -3.53
C THR A 15 -11.92 -2.17 -4.75
N GLY A 16 -11.91 -2.73 -5.97
CA GLY A 16 -11.69 -1.94 -7.18
C GLY A 16 -10.22 -1.55 -7.35
N ILE A 17 -9.96 -0.55 -8.17
CA ILE A 17 -8.61 -0.08 -8.53
C ILE A 17 -8.39 1.31 -7.92
N GLY A 18 -7.19 1.52 -7.38
CA GLY A 18 -6.76 2.82 -6.84
C GLY A 18 -6.86 2.95 -5.33
N CYS A 19 -6.11 3.90 -4.79
CA CYS A 19 -6.02 4.20 -3.36
C CYS A 19 -7.33 4.74 -2.79
N ASP A 20 -8.10 5.49 -3.55
CA ASP A 20 -9.40 6.06 -3.15
C ASP A 20 -10.37 4.96 -2.72
N ASN A 21 -10.42 3.86 -3.46
CA ASN A 21 -11.25 2.72 -3.12
C ASN A 21 -10.81 2.04 -1.81
N ILE A 22 -9.50 1.99 -1.55
CA ILE A 22 -8.96 1.42 -0.32
C ILE A 22 -9.34 2.26 0.88
N ASP A 23 -9.26 3.58 0.76
CA ASP A 23 -9.68 4.50 1.81
C ASP A 23 -11.14 4.26 2.22
N ILE A 24 -12.05 4.20 1.25
CA ILE A 24 -13.47 3.92 1.50
C ILE A 24 -13.65 2.57 2.19
N VAL A 25 -13.08 1.51 1.61
CA VAL A 25 -13.30 0.13 2.10
C VAL A 25 -12.76 -0.07 3.51
N VAL A 26 -11.56 0.44 3.81
CA VAL A 26 -10.94 0.28 5.13
C VAL A 26 -11.73 1.03 6.20
N ASN A 27 -12.09 2.29 5.93
CA ASN A 27 -12.88 3.09 6.89
C ASN A 27 -14.28 2.51 7.11
N GLU A 28 -14.95 2.03 6.07
CA GLU A 28 -16.28 1.44 6.23
C GLU A 28 -16.25 0.08 6.95
N LEU A 29 -15.23 -0.75 6.72
CA LEU A 29 -15.03 -2.00 7.46
C LEU A 29 -14.74 -1.73 8.94
N ASP A 30 -13.93 -0.72 9.23
CA ASP A 30 -13.69 -0.29 10.60
C ASP A 30 -14.98 0.20 11.26
N ALA A 31 -15.74 1.07 10.59
CA ALA A 31 -17.02 1.57 11.08
C ALA A 31 -18.03 0.44 11.37
N LEU A 32 -18.11 -0.56 10.49
CA LEU A 32 -18.98 -1.74 10.72
C LEU A 32 -18.65 -2.49 12.00
N LYS A 33 -17.39 -2.46 12.43
CA LYS A 33 -16.92 -3.13 13.64
C LYS A 33 -16.99 -2.26 14.88
N ASN A 34 -16.63 -1.01 14.74
CA ASN A 34 -16.28 -0.14 15.86
C ASN A 34 -17.28 0.99 16.14
N ILE A 35 -18.28 1.17 15.27
CA ILE A 35 -19.37 2.14 15.50
C ILE A 35 -20.67 1.41 15.92
N ASP A 36 -21.32 1.93 16.92
CA ASP A 36 -22.71 1.59 17.24
C ASP A 36 -23.65 2.42 16.34
N PHE A 37 -24.29 1.76 15.38
CA PHE A 37 -25.16 2.44 14.42
C PHE A 37 -26.47 2.96 15.01
N LYS A 38 -26.87 2.54 16.22
CA LYS A 38 -28.05 3.07 16.91
C LYS A 38 -27.75 4.42 17.53
N THR A 39 -26.63 4.51 18.21
CA THR A 39 -26.18 5.75 18.88
C THR A 39 -25.34 6.63 17.98
N ARG A 40 -24.77 6.08 16.90
CA ARG A 40 -23.81 6.72 15.98
C ARG A 40 -22.53 7.20 16.68
N THR A 41 -22.10 6.44 17.68
CA THR A 41 -20.88 6.73 18.46
C THR A 41 -19.94 5.54 18.40
N GLU A 42 -18.69 5.77 18.70
CA GLU A 42 -17.70 4.70 18.86
C GLU A 42 -18.11 3.74 19.98
N LYS A 43 -17.89 2.45 19.77
CA LYS A 43 -18.03 1.44 20.81
C LYS A 43 -16.94 1.60 21.86
N PRO A 44 -17.24 1.33 23.14
CA PRO A 44 -16.22 1.39 24.21
C PRO A 44 -15.05 0.43 23.98
N GLU A 45 -15.30 -0.71 23.35
CA GLU A 45 -14.31 -1.71 23.01
C GLU A 45 -14.15 -1.79 21.49
N HIS A 46 -12.92 -1.57 21.04
CA HIS A 46 -12.58 -1.62 19.62
C HIS A 46 -12.10 -3.01 19.19
N THR A 47 -12.53 -3.43 18.02
CA THR A 47 -12.08 -4.67 17.37
C THR A 47 -11.02 -4.33 16.31
N THR A 48 -9.83 -4.88 16.47
CA THR A 48 -8.78 -4.79 15.43
C THR A 48 -9.11 -5.72 14.27
N LEU A 49 -9.02 -5.19 13.05
CA LEU A 49 -9.18 -5.96 11.82
C LEU A 49 -7.83 -6.47 11.32
N THR A 50 -7.80 -7.73 10.89
CA THR A 50 -6.68 -8.28 10.12
C THR A 50 -7.01 -8.21 8.64
N LEU A 51 -6.29 -7.40 7.91
CA LEU A 51 -6.49 -7.18 6.48
C LEU A 51 -5.29 -7.72 5.68
N VAL A 52 -5.56 -8.49 4.64
CA VAL A 52 -4.55 -8.98 3.69
C VAL A 52 -4.97 -8.53 2.30
N ARG A 53 -4.17 -7.67 1.69
CA ARG A 53 -4.41 -7.22 0.32
C ARG A 53 -3.70 -8.15 -0.66
N ILE A 54 -4.45 -8.68 -1.61
CA ILE A 54 -3.93 -9.47 -2.72
C ILE A 54 -4.18 -8.67 -4.01
N GLY A 55 -3.15 -8.51 -4.81
CA GLY A 55 -3.23 -7.76 -6.06
C GLY A 55 -2.10 -8.13 -7.01
N THR A 56 -1.96 -7.35 -8.06
CA THR A 56 -0.87 -7.47 -9.04
C THR A 56 0.00 -6.22 -9.00
N CYS A 57 1.27 -6.37 -9.34
CA CYS A 57 2.23 -5.27 -9.47
C CYS A 57 3.15 -5.51 -10.67
N GLY A 58 3.84 -4.46 -11.11
CA GLY A 58 4.93 -4.56 -12.07
C GLY A 58 6.25 -4.76 -11.32
N GLY A 59 7.09 -5.70 -11.74
CA GLY A 59 8.44 -5.83 -11.23
C GLY A 59 9.32 -4.69 -11.76
N LEU A 60 10.04 -4.00 -10.86
CA LEU A 60 11.01 -2.97 -11.21
C LEU A 60 12.44 -3.51 -11.21
N GLN A 61 12.68 -4.64 -10.55
CA GLN A 61 14.00 -5.22 -10.40
C GLN A 61 14.11 -6.55 -11.16
N LEU A 62 15.33 -6.87 -11.60
CA LEU A 62 15.61 -8.07 -12.42
C LEU A 62 15.26 -9.39 -11.71
N ASN A 63 15.32 -9.43 -10.39
CA ASN A 63 14.95 -10.61 -9.59
C ASN A 63 13.44 -10.80 -9.43
N CYS A 64 12.63 -9.91 -10.02
CA CYS A 64 11.17 -9.97 -10.00
C CYS A 64 10.58 -10.09 -11.42
N PRO A 65 10.88 -11.15 -12.18
CA PRO A 65 10.29 -11.38 -13.49
C PRO A 65 8.78 -11.64 -13.39
N ALA A 66 8.09 -11.58 -14.54
CA ALA A 66 6.65 -11.87 -14.59
C ALA A 66 6.34 -13.25 -14.01
N GLY A 67 5.33 -13.34 -13.16
CA GLY A 67 4.94 -14.58 -12.44
C GLY A 67 5.57 -14.73 -11.06
N THR A 68 6.46 -13.82 -10.64
CA THR A 68 7.00 -13.82 -9.28
C THR A 68 5.94 -13.42 -8.27
N PHE A 69 5.85 -14.18 -7.18
CA PHE A 69 5.07 -13.76 -6.00
C PHE A 69 5.89 -12.85 -5.13
N VAL A 70 5.30 -11.70 -4.76
CA VAL A 70 5.96 -10.69 -3.92
C VAL A 70 5.20 -10.53 -2.62
N ALA A 71 5.91 -10.59 -1.50
CA ALA A 71 5.40 -10.26 -0.17
C ALA A 71 5.96 -8.90 0.25
N SER A 72 5.10 -7.90 0.38
CA SER A 72 5.51 -6.53 0.72
C SER A 72 5.95 -6.46 2.18
N GLN A 73 7.21 -6.11 2.43
CA GLN A 73 7.74 -5.81 3.77
C GLN A 73 7.47 -4.36 4.16
N LYS A 74 7.54 -3.48 3.17
CA LYS A 74 7.39 -2.04 3.29
C LYS A 74 6.67 -1.51 2.05
N SER A 75 5.89 -0.48 2.22
CA SER A 75 5.17 0.15 1.11
C SER A 75 5.46 1.64 1.06
N ILE A 76 5.73 2.14 -0.14
CA ILE A 76 5.88 3.57 -0.41
C ILE A 76 4.67 4.02 -1.22
N GLY A 77 3.91 4.98 -0.72
CA GLY A 77 2.74 5.54 -1.41
C GLY A 77 3.04 6.89 -2.04
N PHE A 78 2.71 7.03 -3.32
CA PHE A 78 2.82 8.29 -4.08
C PHE A 78 1.50 9.06 -4.12
N ASP A 79 0.43 8.45 -3.61
CA ASP A 79 -0.91 9.03 -3.62
C ASP A 79 -1.10 10.12 -2.55
N GLY A 80 -0.27 10.13 -1.53
CA GLY A 80 -0.35 11.08 -0.42
C GLY A 80 -1.53 10.88 0.53
N LEU A 81 -2.30 9.80 0.39
CA LEU A 81 -3.55 9.57 1.11
C LEU A 81 -3.39 9.65 2.63
N ILE A 82 -2.37 8.99 3.18
CA ILE A 82 -2.15 8.95 4.63
C ILE A 82 -1.85 10.33 5.22
N ASN A 83 -1.40 11.29 4.42
CA ASN A 83 -1.10 12.65 4.87
C ASN A 83 -2.36 13.44 5.29
N PHE A 84 -3.55 12.97 4.92
CA PHE A 84 -4.83 13.52 5.37
C PHE A 84 -5.25 13.03 6.75
N TYR A 85 -4.55 12.02 7.32
CA TYR A 85 -4.86 11.46 8.62
C TYR A 85 -3.93 12.00 9.71
N ALA A 86 -4.51 12.29 10.87
CA ALA A 86 -3.73 12.67 12.06
C ALA A 86 -2.78 11.53 12.48
N ARG A 87 -1.67 11.90 13.11
CA ARG A 87 -0.70 10.98 13.69
C ARG A 87 0.07 10.12 12.65
N ARG A 88 0.04 10.49 11.36
CA ARG A 88 0.76 9.74 10.33
C ARG A 88 2.25 9.55 10.64
N ASN A 89 2.89 10.52 11.30
CA ASN A 89 4.31 10.46 11.66
C ASN A 89 4.62 9.44 12.77
N GLU A 90 3.61 8.91 13.44
CA GLU A 90 3.79 7.86 14.46
C GLU A 90 3.87 6.45 13.83
N ILE A 91 3.38 6.32 12.59
CA ILE A 91 3.30 5.05 11.89
C ILE A 91 4.16 4.99 10.62
N CYS A 92 4.59 6.15 10.10
CA CYS A 92 5.41 6.22 8.90
C CYS A 92 6.90 6.19 9.24
N ASP A 93 7.68 5.53 8.39
CA ASP A 93 9.14 5.54 8.43
C ASP A 93 9.67 6.83 7.77
N LEU A 94 9.86 7.86 8.61
CA LEU A 94 10.26 9.18 8.16
C LEU A 94 11.69 9.23 7.60
N ASP A 95 12.56 8.34 8.04
CA ASP A 95 13.94 8.28 7.55
C ASP A 95 13.97 7.69 6.14
N THR A 96 13.25 6.60 5.90
CA THR A 96 13.09 6.04 4.55
C THR A 96 12.42 7.04 3.60
N GLU A 97 11.40 7.79 4.04
CA GLU A 97 10.76 8.83 3.22
C GLU A 97 11.75 9.91 2.77
N LYS A 98 12.56 10.38 3.72
CA LYS A 98 13.57 11.41 3.46
C LYS A 98 14.64 10.91 2.50
N GLU A 99 15.13 9.69 2.72
CA GLU A 99 16.16 9.10 1.89
C GLU A 99 15.65 8.80 0.49
N PHE A 100 14.46 8.25 0.38
CA PHE A 100 13.79 8.03 -0.91
C PHE A 100 13.68 9.32 -1.72
N LYS A 101 13.14 10.38 -1.13
CA LYS A 101 13.03 11.68 -1.81
C LYS A 101 14.37 12.23 -2.27
N ARG A 102 15.39 12.09 -1.43
CA ARG A 102 16.76 12.53 -1.76
C ARG A 102 17.34 11.75 -2.94
N GLN A 103 17.25 10.43 -2.90
CA GLN A 103 17.87 9.56 -3.88
C GLN A 103 17.19 9.66 -5.24
N VAL A 104 15.86 9.62 -5.27
CA VAL A 104 15.09 9.72 -6.53
C VAL A 104 14.99 11.15 -7.06
N LYS A 105 15.46 12.16 -6.31
CA LYS A 105 15.29 13.59 -6.62
C LYS A 105 13.80 13.93 -6.83
N TRP A 106 13.01 13.61 -5.81
CA TRP A 106 11.55 13.74 -5.85
C TRP A 106 11.10 15.11 -6.31
N ASN A 107 10.14 15.16 -7.22
CA ASN A 107 9.56 16.40 -7.73
C ASN A 107 8.60 16.99 -6.69
N ASP A 108 8.89 18.19 -6.18
CA ASP A 108 8.12 18.88 -5.14
C ASP A 108 6.68 19.26 -5.57
N GLN A 109 6.37 19.20 -6.87
CA GLN A 109 5.00 19.38 -7.36
C GLN A 109 4.11 18.16 -7.15
N ILE A 110 4.72 17.01 -6.89
CA ILE A 110 4.00 15.77 -6.56
C ILE A 110 3.82 15.72 -5.05
N GLY A 111 2.69 15.20 -4.57
CA GLY A 111 2.46 15.02 -3.13
C GLY A 111 3.63 14.27 -2.46
N ASN A 112 3.89 14.57 -1.18
CA ASN A 112 4.96 13.87 -0.46
C ASN A 112 4.70 12.37 -0.42
N PRO A 113 5.66 11.54 -0.81
CA PRO A 113 5.56 10.11 -0.62
C PRO A 113 5.55 9.77 0.87
N TYR A 114 4.91 8.70 1.21
CA TYR A 114 4.93 8.15 2.57
C TYR A 114 5.43 6.71 2.55
N CYS A 115 6.03 6.28 3.64
CA CYS A 115 6.58 4.95 3.78
C CYS A 115 6.04 4.28 5.05
N VAL A 116 5.53 3.06 4.92
CA VAL A 116 4.98 2.29 6.04
C VAL A 116 5.51 0.87 6.03
N ASP A 117 5.81 0.36 7.22
CA ASP A 117 6.16 -1.04 7.40
C ASP A 117 4.89 -1.91 7.43
N ASN A 118 5.01 -3.10 6.89
CA ASN A 118 3.96 -4.10 7.03
C ASN A 118 4.03 -4.74 8.42
N ASN A 119 2.93 -5.36 8.87
CA ASN A 119 2.93 -6.11 10.12
C ASN A 119 3.84 -7.34 9.98
N PRO A 120 4.95 -7.45 10.75
CA PRO A 120 5.94 -8.51 10.57
C PRO A 120 5.40 -9.90 10.89
N GLU A 121 4.58 -10.04 11.94
CA GLU A 121 4.00 -11.34 12.29
C GLU A 121 3.05 -11.86 11.21
N LEU A 122 2.24 -10.96 10.64
CA LEU A 122 1.32 -11.31 9.57
C LEU A 122 2.09 -11.65 8.30
N LEU A 123 3.13 -10.89 7.99
CA LEU A 123 4.00 -11.14 6.85
C LEU A 123 4.65 -12.53 6.95
N ASP A 124 5.25 -12.88 8.09
CA ASP A 124 5.89 -14.17 8.31
C ASP A 124 4.93 -15.34 8.23
N ARG A 125 3.66 -15.13 8.55
CA ARG A 125 2.61 -16.14 8.43
C ARG A 125 2.10 -16.35 7.01
N ILE A 126 2.25 -15.35 6.14
CA ILE A 126 1.70 -15.34 4.77
C ILE A 126 2.77 -15.61 3.74
N ALA A 127 3.95 -15.00 3.90
CA ALA A 127 5.04 -15.14 2.93
C ALA A 127 5.58 -16.56 2.93
N ALA A 128 5.36 -17.25 1.83
CA ALA A 128 5.95 -18.56 1.58
C ALA A 128 7.40 -18.45 1.08
N ASP A 129 8.14 -19.56 1.11
CA ASP A 129 9.56 -19.59 0.74
C ASP A 129 9.84 -19.24 -0.73
N ASP A 130 8.82 -19.34 -1.60
CA ASP A 130 8.88 -19.00 -3.01
C ASP A 130 8.52 -17.53 -3.31
N MET A 131 8.23 -16.72 -2.28
CA MET A 131 7.93 -15.31 -2.43
C MET A 131 9.17 -14.44 -2.25
N VAL A 132 9.33 -13.46 -3.13
CA VAL A 132 10.32 -12.39 -2.95
C VAL A 132 9.77 -11.39 -1.93
N ARG A 133 10.54 -11.12 -0.88
CA ARG A 133 10.23 -10.07 0.09
C ARG A 133 10.89 -8.76 -0.33
N GLY A 134 10.16 -7.65 -0.29
CA GLY A 134 10.72 -6.38 -0.69
C GLY A 134 9.80 -5.20 -0.49
N ILE A 135 10.21 -4.05 -1.03
CA ILE A 135 9.45 -2.81 -0.99
C ILE A 135 8.48 -2.79 -2.17
N THR A 136 7.25 -2.39 -1.94
CA THR A 136 6.27 -2.15 -2.99
C THR A 136 5.88 -0.68 -3.06
N ILE A 137 5.52 -0.21 -4.25
CA ILE A 137 5.10 1.17 -4.47
C ILE A 137 3.64 1.19 -4.87
N ALA A 138 2.86 2.06 -4.22
CA ALA A 138 1.47 2.36 -4.56
C ALA A 138 1.39 3.73 -5.24
N CYS A 139 0.78 3.78 -6.43
CA CYS A 139 0.64 5.00 -7.20
C CYS A 139 -0.84 5.31 -7.45
N GLY A 140 -1.19 6.60 -7.45
CA GLY A 140 -2.53 7.10 -7.75
C GLY A 140 -2.92 7.05 -9.23
N GLY A 141 -2.18 6.34 -10.09
CA GLY A 141 -2.47 6.19 -11.52
C GLY A 141 -1.62 5.12 -12.16
N PHE A 142 -2.06 4.63 -13.32
CA PHE A 142 -1.41 3.50 -14.00
C PHE A 142 -0.34 3.94 -15.02
N TYR A 143 -0.49 5.09 -15.64
CA TYR A 143 0.44 5.58 -16.69
C TYR A 143 1.51 6.49 -16.11
N GLY A 144 1.27 7.80 -16.08
CA GLY A 144 2.26 8.78 -15.62
C GLY A 144 2.87 8.47 -14.25
N PRO A 145 2.08 8.21 -13.20
CA PRO A 145 2.63 7.89 -11.88
C PRO A 145 3.45 6.60 -11.80
N GLN A 146 3.33 5.72 -12.79
CA GLN A 146 4.10 4.49 -12.90
C GLN A 146 5.14 4.52 -14.05
N GLY A 147 5.46 5.71 -14.54
CA GLY A 147 6.48 5.87 -15.56
C GLY A 147 6.14 5.28 -16.94
N ARG A 148 4.85 5.10 -17.25
CA ARG A 148 4.40 4.60 -18.54
C ARG A 148 3.99 5.77 -19.45
N GLU A 149 4.85 6.09 -20.38
CA GLU A 149 4.58 7.12 -21.38
C GLU A 149 3.82 6.55 -22.57
N LEU A 150 2.80 7.28 -23.01
CA LEU A 150 2.15 7.07 -24.31
C LEU A 150 2.35 8.31 -25.19
N ARG A 151 1.30 9.13 -25.34
CA ARG A 151 1.38 10.37 -26.11
C ARG A 151 1.74 11.60 -25.27
N ALA A 152 1.28 11.63 -24.02
CA ALA A 152 1.60 12.71 -23.10
C ALA A 152 2.98 12.45 -22.45
N PRO A 153 3.92 13.41 -22.56
CA PRO A 153 5.25 13.24 -21.99
C PRO A 153 5.20 13.20 -20.47
N LEU A 154 6.13 12.44 -19.88
CA LEU A 154 6.28 12.35 -18.43
C LEU A 154 7.04 13.56 -17.88
N ALA A 155 6.69 13.99 -16.67
CA ALA A 155 7.46 15.02 -15.94
C ALA A 155 8.86 14.52 -15.54
N ASP A 156 8.97 13.23 -15.23
CA ASP A 156 10.24 12.55 -14.93
C ASP A 156 10.29 11.19 -15.64
N PRO A 157 10.83 11.13 -16.87
CA PRO A 157 10.95 9.88 -17.63
C PRO A 157 11.88 8.84 -16.97
N GLU A 158 12.79 9.30 -16.10
CA GLU A 158 13.78 8.45 -15.44
C GLU A 158 13.35 7.96 -14.06
N LEU A 159 12.13 8.29 -13.62
CA LEU A 159 11.66 7.96 -12.26
C LEU A 159 11.80 6.46 -11.95
N ASN A 160 11.39 5.59 -12.86
CA ASN A 160 11.49 4.14 -12.64
C ASN A 160 12.95 3.67 -12.49
N THR A 161 13.88 4.21 -13.28
CA THR A 161 15.31 3.90 -13.17
C THR A 161 15.88 4.36 -11.82
N LYS A 162 15.47 5.53 -11.36
CA LYS A 162 15.87 6.04 -10.04
C LYS A 162 15.32 5.19 -8.90
N ILE A 163 14.08 4.69 -9.04
CA ILE A 163 13.44 3.82 -8.06
C ILE A 163 14.08 2.43 -8.05
N GLU A 164 14.42 1.88 -9.22
CA GLU A 164 15.11 0.59 -9.33
C GLU A 164 16.45 0.60 -8.56
N ALA A 165 17.13 1.74 -8.54
CA ALA A 165 18.38 1.96 -7.85
C ALA A 165 18.23 2.33 -6.37
N PHE A 166 17.01 2.38 -5.81
CA PHE A 166 16.79 2.68 -4.40
C PHE A 166 17.16 1.48 -3.52
N GLU A 167 18.06 1.70 -2.55
CA GLU A 167 18.58 0.72 -1.58
C GLU A 167 18.14 1.04 -0.15
#